data_5a6369809f53bb3eca07547d72a7f032
#
_entry.id   5a6369809f53bb3eca07547d72a7f032
#
_cell.length_a   1.000
_cell.length_b   1.000
_cell.length_c   1.000
_cell.angle_alpha   90.00
_cell.angle_beta   90.00
_cell.angle_gamma   90.00
#
_symmetry.space_group_name_H-M   'P 1'
#
loop_
_entity.id
_entity.type
_entity.pdbx_description
1 polymer ?
#
loop_
_entity_poly.entity_id
_entity_poly.type
_entity_poly.pdbx_seq_one_letter_code
_entity_poly.pdbx_strand_id
1 'polypeptide(L)'
;MALRIELKPFERIVIGQCVITNSDSRAAFLVDGKVPILREKDILTPKAANSPVKRLYLCAQQMYLEDDIAKYQEFYMGFAKDLLEAMPSFRAQIEAASNLILSGSLYNALKVIRKMMKREEEMLKVIHV
;
A
#
# COMPACT_ATOMS: atom_id res chain seq x y z
N MET A 1 -20.69 1.67 -9.88
CA MET A 1 -21.12 1.55 -8.49
C MET A 1 -20.51 2.65 -7.64
N ALA A 2 -21.29 3.25 -6.78
CA ALA A 2 -20.79 4.24 -5.85
C ALA A 2 -20.14 3.59 -4.64
N LEU A 3 -18.97 4.10 -4.24
CA LEU A 3 -18.31 3.69 -3.01
C LEU A 3 -18.62 4.70 -1.92
N ARG A 4 -19.19 4.21 -0.79
CA ARG A 4 -19.47 5.05 0.36
C ARG A 4 -18.24 5.18 1.23
N ILE A 5 -17.85 6.41 1.52
CA ILE A 5 -16.68 6.70 2.36
C ILE A 5 -17.12 7.55 3.55
N GLU A 6 -16.66 7.14 4.74
CA GLU A 6 -16.86 7.91 5.97
C GLU A 6 -15.50 8.42 6.45
N LEU A 7 -15.44 9.70 6.80
CA LEU A 7 -14.24 10.32 7.35
C LEU A 7 -14.52 10.85 8.76
N LYS A 8 -13.55 10.59 9.64
CA LYS A 8 -13.51 11.20 10.97
C LYS A 8 -13.11 12.66 10.85
N PRO A 9 -13.32 13.48 11.88
CA PRO A 9 -12.85 14.86 11.88
C PRO A 9 -11.36 14.93 11.56
N PHE A 10 -10.99 15.82 10.63
CA PHE A 10 -9.63 16.09 10.19
C PHE A 10 -8.91 14.91 9.51
N GLU A 11 -9.59 13.80 9.28
CA GLU A 11 -9.02 12.67 8.55
C GLU A 11 -8.78 13.04 7.09
N ARG A 12 -7.67 12.55 6.53
CA ARG A 12 -7.31 12.75 5.12
C ARG A 12 -7.50 11.49 4.31
N ILE A 13 -7.79 11.67 3.03
CA ILE A 13 -7.92 10.59 2.06
C ILE A 13 -7.39 11.06 0.72
N VAL A 14 -6.67 10.17 0.02
CA VAL A 14 -6.25 10.43 -1.36
C VAL A 14 -7.32 9.89 -2.29
N ILE A 15 -7.81 10.72 -3.18
CA ILE A 15 -8.73 10.33 -4.25
C ILE A 15 -8.16 10.86 -5.57
N GLY A 16 -7.72 9.94 -6.44
CA GLY A 16 -7.03 10.29 -7.67
C GLY A 16 -5.72 10.99 -7.36
N GLN A 17 -5.57 12.22 -7.86
CA GLN A 17 -4.38 13.03 -7.62
C GLN A 17 -4.62 14.11 -6.56
N CYS A 18 -5.72 13.98 -5.81
CA CYS A 18 -6.13 14.98 -4.82
C CYS A 18 -6.05 14.41 -3.40
N VAL A 19 -5.61 15.25 -2.47
CA VAL A 19 -5.72 14.96 -1.04
C VAL A 19 -6.92 15.74 -0.52
N ILE A 20 -7.86 15.01 0.07
CA ILE A 20 -9.07 15.59 0.65
C ILE A 20 -8.94 15.52 2.17
N THR A 21 -9.06 16.65 2.84
CA THR A 21 -9.02 16.74 4.29
C THR A 21 -10.41 17.07 4.81
N ASN A 22 -10.91 16.23 5.72
CA ASN A 22 -12.20 16.50 6.34
C ASN A 22 -12.09 17.67 7.34
N SER A 23 -13.16 18.38 7.54
CA SER A 23 -13.25 19.46 8.53
C SER A 23 -13.49 18.90 9.95
N ASP A 24 -14.14 19.64 10.80
CA ASP A 24 -14.23 19.35 12.24
C ASP A 24 -15.34 18.38 12.65
N SER A 25 -16.13 17.88 11.73
CA SER A 25 -17.21 16.93 12.03
C SER A 25 -17.16 15.74 11.08
N ARG A 26 -17.67 14.60 11.56
CA ARG A 26 -17.75 13.41 10.72
C ARG A 26 -18.52 13.71 9.44
N ALA A 27 -18.05 13.15 8.33
CA ALA A 27 -18.70 13.30 7.03
C ALA A 27 -18.74 11.95 6.32
N ALA A 28 -19.77 11.79 5.49
CA ALA A 28 -19.90 10.64 4.61
C ALA A 28 -20.24 11.13 3.21
N PHE A 29 -19.65 10.46 2.20
CA PHE A 29 -19.91 10.82 0.81
C PHE A 29 -19.78 9.58 -0.08
N LEU A 30 -20.27 9.71 -1.30
CA LEU A 30 -20.23 8.65 -2.30
C LEU A 30 -19.23 9.04 -3.39
N VAL A 31 -18.42 8.09 -3.82
CA VAL A 31 -17.50 8.27 -4.94
C VAL A 31 -17.99 7.39 -6.09
N ASP A 32 -18.32 8.00 -7.20
CA ASP A 32 -18.68 7.31 -8.43
C ASP A 32 -17.51 7.36 -9.40
N GLY A 33 -17.26 6.24 -10.06
CA GLY A 33 -16.21 6.15 -11.07
C GLY A 33 -15.01 5.34 -10.61
N LYS A 34 -14.03 5.23 -11.49
CA LYS A 34 -12.79 4.49 -11.23
C LYS A 34 -11.66 5.47 -10.98
N VAL A 35 -11.23 5.54 -9.76
CA VAL A 35 -10.13 6.41 -9.34
C VAL A 35 -9.41 5.73 -8.17
N PRO A 36 -8.07 5.84 -8.07
CA PRO A 36 -7.37 5.32 -6.90
C PRO A 36 -7.80 6.04 -5.64
N ILE A 37 -8.12 5.27 -4.61
CA ILE A 37 -8.54 5.79 -3.30
C ILE A 37 -7.69 5.13 -2.23
N LEU A 38 -7.07 5.94 -1.37
CA LEU A 38 -6.24 5.42 -0.28
C LEU A 38 -6.41 6.29 0.96
N ARG A 39 -6.79 5.65 2.08
CA ARG A 39 -6.96 6.36 3.36
C ARG A 39 -5.61 6.72 3.95
N GLU A 40 -5.57 7.79 4.73
CA GLU A 40 -4.35 8.28 5.38
C GLU A 40 -3.58 7.18 6.12
N LYS A 41 -4.29 6.32 6.86
CA LYS A 41 -3.67 5.22 7.60
C LYS A 41 -2.93 4.21 6.71
N ASP A 42 -3.29 4.13 5.44
CA ASP A 42 -2.72 3.18 4.49
C ASP A 42 -1.67 3.81 3.57
N ILE A 43 -1.41 5.10 3.73
CA ILE A 43 -0.40 5.82 2.96
C ILE A 43 0.94 5.73 3.68
N LEU A 44 1.95 5.25 2.96
CA LEU A 44 3.32 5.21 3.45
C LEU A 44 4.14 6.30 2.77
N THR A 45 4.83 7.12 3.56
CA THR A 45 5.73 8.13 3.01
C THR A 45 7.10 7.51 2.70
N PRO A 46 7.87 8.07 1.75
CA PRO A 46 9.22 7.56 1.48
C PRO A 46 10.10 7.52 2.72
N LYS A 47 9.98 8.52 3.58
CA LYS A 47 10.75 8.60 4.82
C LYS A 47 10.42 7.47 5.80
N ALA A 48 9.17 7.02 5.81
CA ALA A 48 8.72 5.93 6.68
C ALA A 48 9.01 4.54 6.10
N ALA A 49 9.41 4.45 4.84
CA ALA A 49 9.71 3.19 4.16
C ALA A 49 11.12 2.69 4.52
N ASN A 50 11.30 2.31 5.78
CA ASN A 50 12.60 2.00 6.37
C ASN A 50 12.83 0.51 6.64
N SER A 51 12.11 -0.36 5.94
CA SER A 51 12.28 -1.80 6.04
C SER A 51 12.07 -2.45 4.66
N PRO A 52 12.54 -3.69 4.44
CA PRO A 52 12.36 -4.35 3.15
C PRO A 52 10.90 -4.43 2.70
N VAL A 53 9.99 -4.83 3.57
CA VAL A 53 8.56 -4.93 3.20
C VAL A 53 7.97 -3.53 2.94
N LYS A 54 8.33 -2.55 3.76
CA LYS A 54 7.83 -1.17 3.59
C LYS A 54 8.27 -0.57 2.25
N ARG A 55 9.49 -0.87 1.79
CA ARG A 55 9.95 -0.41 0.47
C ARG A 55 9.14 -1.07 -0.65
N LEU A 56 8.82 -2.35 -0.49
CA LEU A 56 7.96 -3.05 -1.45
C LEU A 56 6.57 -2.42 -1.50
N TYR A 57 6.01 -2.11 -0.32
CA TYR A 57 4.71 -1.44 -0.22
C TYR A 57 4.72 -0.09 -0.91
N LEU A 58 5.76 0.72 -0.68
CA LEU A 58 5.87 2.04 -1.29
C LEU A 58 5.84 1.96 -2.81
N CYS A 59 6.54 1.00 -3.41
CA CYS A 59 6.51 0.80 -4.86
C CYS A 59 5.12 0.45 -5.36
N ALA A 60 4.46 -0.50 -4.71
CA ALA A 60 3.11 -0.91 -5.10
C ALA A 60 2.10 0.23 -4.89
N GLN A 61 2.25 1.01 -3.82
CA GLN A 61 1.44 2.19 -3.56
C GLN A 61 1.53 3.20 -4.70
N GLN A 62 2.75 3.49 -5.17
CA GLN A 62 2.93 4.44 -6.26
C GLN A 62 2.39 3.90 -7.58
N MET A 63 2.54 2.60 -7.84
CA MET A 63 1.89 1.96 -8.99
C MET A 63 0.38 2.19 -8.96
N TYR A 64 -0.22 2.03 -7.78
CA TYR A 64 -1.66 2.17 -7.60
C TYR A 64 -2.11 3.62 -7.76
N LEU A 65 -1.45 4.56 -7.05
CA LEU A 65 -1.86 5.96 -7.05
C LEU A 65 -1.63 6.64 -8.39
N GLU A 66 -0.57 6.29 -9.11
CA GLU A 66 -0.24 6.87 -10.41
C GLU A 66 -0.82 6.08 -11.58
N ASP A 67 -1.41 4.93 -11.31
CA ASP A 67 -1.90 4.01 -12.34
C ASP A 67 -0.81 3.69 -13.38
N ASP A 68 0.40 3.42 -12.90
CA ASP A 68 1.56 3.21 -13.76
C ASP A 68 2.47 2.12 -13.17
N ILE A 69 2.24 0.89 -13.58
CA ILE A 69 3.04 -0.25 -13.14
C ILE A 69 4.45 -0.19 -13.71
N ALA A 70 4.56 0.12 -15.00
CA ALA A 70 5.85 0.09 -15.71
C ALA A 70 6.89 1.02 -15.09
N LYS A 71 6.48 2.18 -14.63
CA LYS A 71 7.37 3.19 -14.02
C LYS A 71 8.13 2.65 -12.80
N TYR A 72 7.50 1.76 -12.02
CA TYR A 72 8.05 1.27 -10.75
C TYR A 72 8.42 -0.20 -10.79
N GLN A 73 8.26 -0.87 -11.92
CA GLN A 73 8.43 -2.32 -12.03
C GLN A 73 9.83 -2.79 -11.66
N GLU A 74 10.86 -2.12 -12.13
CA GLU A 74 12.24 -2.49 -11.82
C GLU A 74 12.57 -2.32 -10.34
N PHE A 75 12.13 -1.22 -9.74
CA PHE A 75 12.29 -1.01 -8.31
C PHE A 75 11.58 -2.08 -7.51
N TYR A 76 10.34 -2.40 -7.89
CA TYR A 76 9.57 -3.44 -7.23
C TYR A 76 10.30 -4.79 -7.29
N MET A 77 10.77 -5.18 -8.45
CA MET A 77 11.49 -6.46 -8.63
C MET A 77 12.76 -6.52 -7.79
N GLY A 78 13.50 -5.42 -7.73
CA GLY A 78 14.71 -5.32 -6.90
C GLY A 78 14.40 -5.48 -5.42
N PHE A 79 13.39 -4.77 -4.92
CA PHE A 79 13.00 -4.87 -3.52
C PHE A 79 12.42 -6.25 -3.18
N ALA A 80 11.66 -6.85 -4.10
CA ALA A 80 11.14 -8.21 -3.91
C ALA A 80 12.27 -9.24 -3.81
N LYS A 81 13.27 -9.11 -4.65
CA LYS A 81 14.46 -9.99 -4.62
C LYS A 81 15.21 -9.84 -3.29
N ASP A 82 15.47 -8.60 -2.88
CA ASP A 82 16.15 -8.31 -1.62
C ASP A 82 15.40 -8.88 -0.44
N LEU A 83 14.07 -8.70 -0.43
CA LEU A 83 13.22 -9.22 0.62
C LEU A 83 13.25 -10.75 0.66
N LEU A 84 13.18 -11.39 -0.48
CA LEU A 84 13.23 -12.86 -0.58
C LEU A 84 14.55 -13.42 -0.05
N GLU A 85 15.66 -12.75 -0.35
CA GLU A 85 16.98 -13.13 0.16
C GLU A 85 17.09 -12.94 1.67
N ALA A 86 16.58 -11.82 2.18
CA ALA A 86 16.64 -11.49 3.61
C ALA A 86 15.66 -12.32 4.45
N MET A 87 14.47 -12.58 3.93
CA MET A 87 13.38 -13.23 4.64
C MET A 87 12.66 -14.24 3.73
N PRO A 88 13.27 -15.43 3.48
CA PRO A 88 12.67 -16.42 2.57
C PRO A 88 11.27 -16.89 2.94
N SER A 89 10.89 -16.72 4.22
CA SER A 89 9.54 -17.10 4.69
C SER A 89 8.43 -16.26 4.05
N PHE A 90 8.76 -15.14 3.41
CA PHE A 90 7.79 -14.30 2.69
C PHE A 90 7.57 -14.73 1.24
N ARG A 91 8.21 -15.81 0.76
CA ARG A 91 8.11 -16.23 -0.65
C ARG A 91 6.67 -16.30 -1.15
N ALA A 92 5.79 -16.99 -0.41
CA ALA A 92 4.40 -17.18 -0.84
C ALA A 92 3.66 -15.85 -0.97
N GLN A 93 3.85 -14.93 -0.03
CA GLN A 93 3.21 -13.62 -0.06
C GLN A 93 3.79 -12.73 -1.18
N ILE A 94 5.09 -12.79 -1.41
CA ILE A 94 5.72 -12.06 -2.51
C ILE A 94 5.15 -12.53 -3.84
N GLU A 95 5.02 -13.84 -4.04
CA GLU A 95 4.43 -14.39 -5.26
C GLU A 95 2.97 -13.96 -5.42
N ALA A 96 2.19 -14.01 -4.34
CA ALA A 96 0.79 -13.58 -4.36
C ALA A 96 0.65 -12.10 -4.73
N ALA A 97 1.43 -11.24 -4.10
CA ALA A 97 1.41 -9.80 -4.40
C ALA A 97 1.85 -9.53 -5.84
N SER A 98 2.90 -10.19 -6.30
CA SER A 98 3.42 -10.01 -7.66
C SER A 98 2.42 -10.43 -8.72
N ASN A 99 1.72 -11.55 -8.49
CA ASN A 99 0.68 -12.01 -9.41
C ASN A 99 -0.50 -11.04 -9.46
N LEU A 100 -0.88 -10.45 -8.34
CA LEU A 100 -1.92 -9.43 -8.30
C LEU A 100 -1.51 -8.18 -9.08
N ILE A 101 -0.27 -7.75 -8.96
CA ILE A 101 0.25 -6.62 -9.74
C ILE A 101 0.19 -6.94 -11.23
N LEU A 102 0.64 -8.12 -11.64
CA LEU A 102 0.63 -8.54 -13.04
C LEU A 102 -0.78 -8.59 -13.62
N SER A 103 -1.77 -8.95 -12.81
CA SER A 103 -3.17 -8.99 -13.25
C SER A 103 -3.87 -7.63 -13.15
N GLY A 104 -3.19 -6.59 -12.69
CA GLY A 104 -3.76 -5.25 -12.54
C GLY A 104 -4.56 -5.05 -11.26
N SER A 105 -4.57 -6.02 -10.35
CA SER A 105 -5.30 -5.94 -9.08
C SER A 105 -4.46 -5.26 -8.01
N LEU A 106 -4.09 -4.01 -8.25
CA LEU A 106 -3.13 -3.28 -7.42
C LEU A 106 -3.60 -3.05 -5.99
N TYR A 107 -4.87 -2.74 -5.79
CA TYR A 107 -5.39 -2.53 -4.45
C TYR A 107 -5.31 -3.81 -3.61
N ASN A 108 -5.60 -4.96 -4.21
CA ASN A 108 -5.47 -6.25 -3.53
C ASN A 108 -4.01 -6.59 -3.23
N ALA A 109 -3.09 -6.22 -4.11
CA ALA A 109 -1.66 -6.36 -3.85
C ALA A 109 -1.24 -5.55 -2.63
N LEU A 110 -1.73 -4.32 -2.48
CA LEU A 110 -1.48 -3.49 -1.30
C LEU A 110 -1.96 -4.17 -0.02
N LYS A 111 -3.13 -4.82 -0.06
CA LYS A 111 -3.65 -5.55 1.10
C LYS A 111 -2.73 -6.69 1.51
N VAL A 112 -2.21 -7.45 0.56
CA VAL A 112 -1.27 -8.55 0.83
C VAL A 112 0.00 -7.99 1.49
N ILE A 113 0.56 -6.93 0.92
CA ILE A 113 1.81 -6.34 1.42
C ILE A 113 1.60 -5.71 2.80
N ARG A 114 0.43 -5.13 3.09
CA ARG A 114 0.12 -4.62 4.43
C ARG A 114 0.17 -5.72 5.50
N LYS A 115 -0.35 -6.89 5.18
CA LYS A 115 -0.25 -8.05 6.09
C LYS A 115 1.20 -8.47 6.30
N MET A 116 2.01 -8.41 5.24
CA MET A 116 3.44 -8.67 5.33
C MET A 116 4.14 -7.65 6.23
N MET A 117 3.79 -6.36 6.11
CA MET A 117 4.34 -5.30 6.97
C MET A 117 4.08 -5.58 8.44
N LYS A 118 2.86 -5.98 8.77
CA LYS A 118 2.48 -6.31 10.15
C LYS A 118 3.30 -7.49 10.67
N ARG A 119 3.44 -8.52 9.86
CA ARG A 119 4.25 -9.70 10.21
C ARG A 119 5.72 -9.34 10.37
N GLU A 120 6.24 -8.49 9.51
CA GLU A 120 7.63 -8.01 9.61
C GLU A 120 7.87 -7.26 10.92
N GLU A 121 6.94 -6.39 11.32
CA GLU A 121 7.04 -5.67 12.59
C GLU A 121 7.08 -6.63 13.77
N GLU A 122 6.26 -7.67 13.76
CA GLU A 122 6.24 -8.69 14.81
C GLU A 122 7.58 -9.44 14.87
N MET A 123 8.15 -9.79 13.70
CA MET A 123 9.44 -10.46 13.63
C MET A 123 10.58 -9.58 14.17
N LEU A 124 10.58 -8.30 13.84
CA LEU A 124 11.59 -7.36 14.30
C LEU A 124 11.51 -7.12 15.80
N LYS A 125 10.33 -7.13 16.39
CA LYS A 125 10.15 -7.02 17.84
C LYS A 125 10.79 -8.19 18.58
N VAL A 126 10.66 -9.40 18.04
CA VAL A 126 11.27 -10.61 18.64
C VAL A 126 12.79 -10.51 18.63
N ILE A 127 13.38 -9.96 17.56
CA ILE A 127 14.84 -9.84 17.43
C ILE A 127 15.41 -8.83 18.42
N HIS A 128 14.65 -7.80 18.80
CA HIS A 128 15.10 -6.71 19.68
C HIS A 128 14.81 -6.92 21.16
N VAL A 129 14.28 -8.06 21.53
CA VAL A 129 14.02 -8.40 22.95
C VAL A 129 15.26 -8.92 23.67
#